data_948a68f709c0bba63dac0422f3b69e6b
#
_entry.id   948a68f709c0bba63dac0422f3b69e6b
#
_cell.length_a   1.000
_cell.length_b   1.000
_cell.length_c   1.000
_cell.angle_alpha   90.00
_cell.angle_beta   90.00
_cell.angle_gamma   90.00
#
_symmetry.space_group_name_H-M   'P 1'
#
loop_
_entity.id
_entity.type
_entity.pdbx_description
1 polymer ?
#
loop_
_entity_poly.entity_id
_entity_poly.type
_entity_poly.pdbx_seq_one_letter_code
_entity_poly.pdbx_strand_id
1 'polypeptide(L)'
;VKMTLEQTDLVHRLVKYYPDTFELARTADDIERIHRVGRIASLIGVEGGHSLGNSLAVLRMLHELGARYLTLTHTKNTAWADAAGDQPEHGGLTPLGEDVVRELNRLGMMVDLAHVADDTMRAALRVSRAPVIFSHSNARALCDHERNVPDDILRETARKRGIVMVCFLPGFVTNSARDAFRAATEERKRLATL
;
A
#
# COMPACT_ATOMS: atom_id res chain seq x y z
N VAL A 1 2.99 9.69 12.41
CA VAL A 1 4.08 10.60 11.95
C VAL A 1 5.42 10.20 12.59
N LYS A 2 5.57 10.24 13.95
CA LYS A 2 6.86 9.96 14.59
C LYS A 2 7.46 8.62 14.18
N MET A 3 6.73 7.52 14.35
CA MET A 3 7.19 6.17 13.97
C MET A 3 7.57 6.11 12.48
N THR A 4 6.82 6.74 11.59
CA THR A 4 7.12 6.78 10.16
C THR A 4 8.44 7.48 9.87
N LEU A 5 8.74 8.59 10.57
CA LEU A 5 10.01 9.30 10.45
C LEU A 5 11.17 8.45 10.95
N GLU A 6 11.00 7.74 12.10
CA GLU A 6 12.01 6.83 12.64
C GLU A 6 12.33 5.68 11.67
N GLN A 7 11.30 5.11 11.02
CA GLN A 7 11.50 4.06 10.00
C GLN A 7 12.14 4.62 8.72
N THR A 8 11.78 5.83 8.30
CA THR A 8 12.42 6.51 7.17
C THR A 8 13.91 6.77 7.45
N ASP A 9 14.25 7.26 8.65
CA ASP A 9 15.64 7.42 9.10
C ASP A 9 16.42 6.09 9.07
N LEU A 10 15.77 4.99 9.54
CA LEU A 10 16.39 3.67 9.50
C LEU A 10 16.78 3.26 8.07
N VAL A 11 15.91 3.49 7.08
CA VAL A 11 16.21 3.19 5.66
C VAL A 11 17.38 4.04 5.17
N HIS A 12 17.41 5.33 5.47
CA HIS A 12 18.52 6.22 5.10
C HIS A 12 19.85 5.75 5.72
N ARG A 13 19.81 5.35 6.98
CA ARG A 13 20.99 4.80 7.67
C ARG A 13 21.43 3.48 7.06
N LEU A 14 20.51 2.57 6.75
CA LEU A 14 20.81 1.28 6.11
C LEU A 14 21.54 1.49 4.77
N VAL A 15 21.00 2.34 3.92
CA VAL A 15 21.62 2.69 2.63
C VAL A 15 23.02 3.30 2.82
N LYS A 16 23.18 4.15 3.83
CA LYS A 16 24.47 4.76 4.15
C LYS A 16 25.50 3.77 4.68
N TYR A 17 25.06 2.77 5.47
CA TYR A 17 25.97 1.76 6.06
C TYR A 17 26.39 0.68 5.05
N TYR A 18 25.58 0.42 4.02
CA TYR A 18 25.83 -0.61 3.02
C TYR A 18 25.80 -0.04 1.59
N PRO A 19 26.64 0.97 1.27
CA PRO A 19 26.59 1.69 0.00
C PRO A 19 26.96 0.83 -1.21
N ASP A 20 27.71 -0.25 -1.00
CA ASP A 20 28.07 -1.20 -2.05
C ASP A 20 26.90 -2.14 -2.42
N THR A 21 25.90 -2.25 -1.55
CA THR A 21 24.74 -3.12 -1.74
C THR A 21 23.47 -2.35 -2.09
N PHE A 22 23.19 -1.24 -1.38
CA PHE A 22 21.96 -0.49 -1.49
C PHE A 22 22.20 0.93 -1.98
N GLU A 23 21.26 1.43 -2.74
CA GLU A 23 21.16 2.86 -3.06
C GLU A 23 19.70 3.29 -3.06
N LEU A 24 19.41 4.48 -2.52
CA LEU A 24 18.05 5.02 -2.51
C LEU A 24 17.65 5.44 -3.92
N ALA A 25 16.57 4.85 -4.44
CA ALA A 25 15.98 5.23 -5.71
C ALA A 25 14.83 6.22 -5.49
N ARG A 26 14.88 7.35 -6.19
CA ARG A 26 13.87 8.40 -6.15
C ARG A 26 13.10 8.54 -7.46
N THR A 27 13.66 7.99 -8.54
CA THR A 27 13.09 8.03 -9.89
C THR A 27 13.19 6.64 -10.54
N ALA A 28 12.46 6.43 -11.63
CA ALA A 28 12.58 5.21 -12.43
C ALA A 28 14.00 5.04 -13.00
N ASP A 29 14.61 6.14 -13.45
CA ASP A 29 15.98 6.12 -13.97
C ASP A 29 17.00 5.71 -12.88
N ASP A 30 16.76 6.08 -11.62
CA ASP A 30 17.58 5.61 -10.50
C ASP A 30 17.50 4.10 -10.37
N ILE A 31 16.31 3.50 -10.47
CA ILE A 31 16.11 2.05 -10.37
C ILE A 31 16.94 1.34 -11.45
N GLU A 32 16.81 1.77 -12.70
CA GLU A 32 17.56 1.19 -13.82
C GLU A 32 19.07 1.35 -13.66
N ARG A 33 19.51 2.54 -13.30
CA ARG A 33 20.92 2.87 -13.08
C ARG A 33 21.53 2.02 -11.97
N ILE A 34 20.86 1.95 -10.81
CA ILE A 34 21.32 1.22 -9.63
C ILE A 34 21.40 -0.27 -9.94
N HIS A 35 20.35 -0.82 -10.59
CA HIS A 35 20.32 -2.22 -10.98
C HIS A 35 21.44 -2.56 -11.98
N ARG A 36 21.70 -1.68 -12.95
CA ARG A 36 22.74 -1.89 -13.98
C ARG A 36 24.14 -2.04 -13.37
N VAL A 37 24.42 -1.41 -12.25
CA VAL A 37 25.70 -1.54 -11.54
C VAL A 37 25.68 -2.62 -10.46
N GLY A 38 24.67 -3.50 -10.46
CA GLY A 38 24.57 -4.68 -9.60
C GLY A 38 24.17 -4.38 -8.15
N ARG A 39 23.65 -3.18 -7.87
CA ARG A 39 23.14 -2.81 -6.52
C ARG A 39 21.62 -2.94 -6.44
N ILE A 40 21.11 -2.92 -5.22
CA ILE A 40 19.68 -2.98 -4.91
C ILE A 40 19.13 -1.55 -4.83
N ALA A 41 18.17 -1.24 -5.72
CA ALA A 41 17.44 0.01 -5.68
C ALA A 41 16.39 -0.01 -4.56
N SER A 42 16.61 0.78 -3.51
CA SER A 42 15.71 0.85 -2.36
C SER A 42 14.70 1.99 -2.56
N LEU A 43 13.40 1.67 -2.52
CA LEU A 43 12.32 2.65 -2.49
C LEU A 43 11.70 2.68 -1.09
N ILE A 44 11.40 3.89 -0.60
CA ILE A 44 10.67 4.06 0.65
C ILE A 44 9.18 4.05 0.35
N GLY A 45 8.47 3.07 0.92
CA GLY A 45 7.01 3.01 0.94
C GLY A 45 6.47 3.37 2.32
N VAL A 46 5.34 4.07 2.35
CA VAL A 46 4.60 4.37 3.57
C VAL A 46 3.34 3.53 3.59
N GLU A 47 3.31 2.50 4.39
CA GLU A 47 2.16 1.60 4.50
C GLU A 47 1.19 2.11 5.57
N GLY A 48 0.07 2.68 5.09
CA GLY A 48 -1.01 3.20 5.92
C GLY A 48 -1.05 4.73 6.01
N GLY A 49 -2.14 5.30 5.48
CA GLY A 49 -2.41 6.73 5.49
C GLY A 49 -2.53 7.37 6.88
N HIS A 50 -2.65 6.57 7.94
CA HIS A 50 -2.54 7.02 9.33
C HIS A 50 -1.23 7.80 9.59
N SER A 51 -0.16 7.46 8.86
CA SER A 51 1.14 8.14 8.90
C SER A 51 1.08 9.62 8.54
N LEU A 52 0.03 10.07 7.84
CA LEU A 52 -0.14 11.47 7.44
C LEU A 52 -0.68 12.34 8.58
N GLY A 53 -1.35 11.77 9.60
CA GLY A 53 -2.07 12.57 10.61
C GLY A 53 -3.08 13.53 9.96
N ASN A 54 -3.72 13.10 8.86
CA ASN A 54 -4.69 13.86 8.05
C ASN A 54 -4.13 15.17 7.43
N SER A 55 -2.81 15.24 7.18
CA SER A 55 -2.13 16.44 6.70
C SER A 55 -1.43 16.21 5.36
N LEU A 56 -1.82 16.97 4.33
CA LEU A 56 -1.12 17.00 3.05
C LEU A 56 0.29 17.60 3.17
N ALA A 57 0.55 18.44 4.18
CA ALA A 57 1.89 18.95 4.44
C ALA A 57 2.83 17.82 4.90
N VAL A 58 2.34 16.90 5.74
CA VAL A 58 3.12 15.72 6.14
C VAL A 58 3.40 14.83 4.93
N LEU A 59 2.43 14.64 4.02
CA LEU A 59 2.64 13.89 2.79
C LEU A 59 3.78 14.48 1.96
N ARG A 60 3.78 15.80 1.76
CA ARG A 60 4.86 16.50 1.03
C ARG A 60 6.22 16.31 1.69
N MET A 61 6.27 16.39 3.02
CA MET A 61 7.53 16.17 3.75
C MET A 61 8.03 14.73 3.65
N LEU A 62 7.14 13.74 3.69
CA LEU A 62 7.51 12.34 3.47
C LEU A 62 8.07 12.11 2.05
N HIS A 63 7.51 12.79 1.04
CA HIS A 63 8.05 12.77 -0.32
C HIS A 63 9.47 13.34 -0.37
N GLU A 64 9.73 14.50 0.25
CA GLU A 64 11.07 15.11 0.34
C GLU A 64 12.07 14.18 1.04
N LEU A 65 11.63 13.45 2.06
CA LEU A 65 12.41 12.44 2.75
C LEU A 65 12.64 11.16 1.93
N GLY A 66 12.05 11.06 0.74
CA GLY A 66 12.30 9.97 -0.21
C GLY A 66 11.20 8.95 -0.35
N ALA A 67 10.05 9.11 0.30
CA ALA A 67 8.89 8.23 0.07
C ALA A 67 8.43 8.32 -1.39
N ARG A 68 8.09 7.16 -1.99
CA ARG A 68 7.68 7.06 -3.40
C ARG A 68 6.35 6.36 -3.62
N TYR A 69 5.77 5.78 -2.58
CA TYR A 69 4.38 5.33 -2.59
C TYR A 69 3.74 5.44 -1.21
N LEU A 70 2.43 5.51 -1.19
CA LEU A 70 1.60 5.51 0.01
C LEU A 70 0.47 4.50 -0.15
N THR A 71 0.38 3.53 0.75
CA THR A 71 -0.80 2.68 0.91
C THR A 71 -1.87 3.46 1.68
N LEU A 72 -3.07 3.64 1.10
CA LEU A 72 -4.05 4.59 1.62
C LEU A 72 -4.60 4.22 3.01
N THR A 73 -4.70 2.91 3.30
CA THR A 73 -5.10 2.37 4.61
C THR A 73 -4.16 1.25 5.05
N HIS A 74 -4.38 0.66 6.22
CA HIS A 74 -3.81 -0.62 6.64
C HIS A 74 -4.94 -1.54 7.12
N THR A 75 -4.90 -2.06 8.33
CA THR A 75 -5.97 -2.93 8.89
C THR A 75 -7.23 -2.17 9.30
N LYS A 76 -7.13 -0.87 9.52
CA LYS A 76 -8.21 0.01 9.99
C LYS A 76 -8.44 1.15 9.02
N ASN A 77 -9.67 1.67 9.03
CA ASN A 77 -10.02 2.88 8.31
C ASN A 77 -9.13 4.05 8.74
N THR A 78 -8.79 4.92 7.80
CA THR A 78 -8.33 6.27 8.14
C THR A 78 -9.54 7.19 8.27
N ALA A 79 -9.35 8.44 8.67
CA ALA A 79 -10.43 9.43 8.71
C ALA A 79 -10.95 9.81 7.30
N TRP A 80 -10.41 9.21 6.23
CA TRP A 80 -10.70 9.61 4.85
C TRP A 80 -10.72 8.46 3.83
N ALA A 81 -10.51 7.21 4.26
CA ALA A 81 -10.54 6.03 3.39
C ALA A 81 -10.92 4.77 4.17
N ASP A 82 -11.74 3.91 3.58
CA ASP A 82 -12.12 2.62 4.14
C ASP A 82 -11.08 1.54 3.84
N ALA A 83 -10.76 0.73 4.85
CA ALA A 83 -9.87 -0.42 4.78
C ALA A 83 -10.66 -1.72 4.51
N ALA A 84 -10.04 -2.68 3.83
CA ALA A 84 -10.64 -3.99 3.57
C ALA A 84 -10.95 -4.80 4.84
N GLY A 85 -10.16 -4.61 5.89
CA GLY A 85 -10.28 -5.35 7.15
C GLY A 85 -11.10 -4.65 8.23
N ASP A 86 -11.81 -3.57 7.90
CA ASP A 86 -12.62 -2.81 8.85
C ASP A 86 -14.07 -2.65 8.37
N GLN A 87 -14.94 -2.14 9.24
CA GLN A 87 -16.32 -1.84 8.88
C GLN A 87 -16.35 -0.60 7.98
N PRO A 88 -17.10 -0.61 6.86
CA PRO A 88 -17.23 0.56 6.00
C PRO A 88 -17.77 1.77 6.77
N GLU A 89 -17.13 2.93 6.62
CA GLU A 89 -17.50 4.17 7.30
C GLU A 89 -17.74 5.32 6.34
N HIS A 90 -17.00 5.35 5.23
CA HIS A 90 -17.00 6.47 4.29
C HIS A 90 -17.62 6.13 2.92
N GLY A 91 -17.84 4.85 2.62
CA GLY A 91 -18.22 4.40 1.28
C GLY A 91 -17.10 4.61 0.25
N GLY A 92 -15.85 4.46 0.69
CA GLY A 92 -14.65 4.63 -0.10
C GLY A 92 -13.75 5.79 0.35
N LEU A 93 -13.59 6.82 -0.47
CA LEU A 93 -12.80 8.02 -0.14
C LEU A 93 -13.70 9.19 0.24
N THR A 94 -13.33 9.90 1.31
CA THR A 94 -13.88 11.24 1.59
C THR A 94 -13.25 12.29 0.66
N PRO A 95 -13.74 13.55 0.64
CA PRO A 95 -13.08 14.64 -0.10
C PRO A 95 -11.58 14.79 0.23
N LEU A 96 -11.18 14.64 1.49
CA LEU A 96 -9.78 14.66 1.89
C LEU A 96 -9.01 13.47 1.28
N GLY A 97 -9.62 12.28 1.24
CA GLY A 97 -9.02 11.11 0.60
C GLY A 97 -8.78 11.30 -0.89
N GLU A 98 -9.72 11.93 -1.59
CA GLU A 98 -9.54 12.32 -2.99
C GLU A 98 -8.40 13.34 -3.15
N ASP A 99 -8.29 14.31 -2.24
CA ASP A 99 -7.20 15.29 -2.27
C ASP A 99 -5.83 14.63 -1.98
N VAL A 100 -5.76 13.63 -1.11
CA VAL A 100 -4.55 12.81 -0.91
C VAL A 100 -4.15 12.12 -2.22
N VAL A 101 -5.09 11.49 -2.93
CA VAL A 101 -4.80 10.84 -4.22
C VAL A 101 -4.33 11.85 -5.27
N ARG A 102 -4.95 13.03 -5.36
CA ARG A 102 -4.54 14.10 -6.28
C ARG A 102 -3.12 14.60 -5.94
N GLU A 103 -2.83 14.78 -4.66
CA GLU A 103 -1.52 15.24 -4.21
C GLU A 103 -0.42 14.20 -4.45
N LEU A 104 -0.70 12.90 -4.23
CA LEU A 104 0.22 11.81 -4.61
C LEU A 104 0.56 11.88 -6.10
N ASN A 105 -0.45 12.04 -6.97
CA ASN A 105 -0.23 12.20 -8.41
C ASN A 105 0.60 13.44 -8.74
N ARG A 106 0.35 14.58 -8.08
CA ARG A 106 1.11 15.82 -8.28
C ARG A 106 2.58 15.68 -7.89
N LEU A 107 2.86 14.94 -6.83
CA LEU A 107 4.21 14.68 -6.33
C LEU A 107 4.94 13.59 -7.14
N GLY A 108 4.24 12.84 -7.99
CA GLY A 108 4.81 11.68 -8.66
C GLY A 108 4.99 10.48 -7.72
N MET A 109 4.24 10.42 -6.62
CA MET A 109 4.17 9.27 -5.73
C MET A 109 3.09 8.30 -6.21
N MET A 110 3.37 7.01 -6.14
CA MET A 110 2.41 5.98 -6.50
C MET A 110 1.33 5.84 -5.42
N VAL A 111 0.08 5.74 -5.88
CA VAL A 111 -1.07 5.38 -5.04
C VAL A 111 -1.08 3.86 -4.89
N ASP A 112 -0.92 3.37 -3.68
CA ASP A 112 -0.98 1.94 -3.39
C ASP A 112 -2.34 1.57 -2.81
N LEU A 113 -3.01 0.62 -3.46
CA LEU A 113 -4.36 0.15 -3.14
C LEU A 113 -4.37 -1.21 -2.43
N ALA A 114 -3.23 -1.73 -2.00
CA ALA A 114 -3.22 -2.82 -1.03
C ALA A 114 -3.94 -2.36 0.26
N HIS A 115 -4.60 -3.25 0.98
CA HIS A 115 -5.33 -3.00 2.22
C HIS A 115 -6.66 -2.24 2.13
N VAL A 116 -6.96 -1.56 1.04
CA VAL A 116 -8.16 -0.72 0.96
C VAL A 116 -9.41 -1.53 0.62
N ALA A 117 -10.58 -1.06 1.06
CA ALA A 117 -11.89 -1.63 0.69
C ALA A 117 -12.17 -1.47 -0.80
N ASP A 118 -13.06 -2.28 -1.35
CA ASP A 118 -13.43 -2.27 -2.77
C ASP A 118 -13.90 -0.90 -3.25
N ASP A 119 -14.72 -0.21 -2.45
CA ASP A 119 -15.21 1.13 -2.78
C ASP A 119 -14.09 2.17 -2.78
N THR A 120 -13.10 2.00 -1.90
CA THR A 120 -11.88 2.83 -1.91
C THR A 120 -11.04 2.56 -3.16
N MET A 121 -10.89 1.29 -3.59
CA MET A 121 -10.22 0.95 -4.86
C MET A 121 -10.88 1.65 -6.04
N ARG A 122 -12.22 1.57 -6.14
CA ARG A 122 -13.00 2.21 -7.21
C ARG A 122 -12.87 3.74 -7.19
N ALA A 123 -12.98 4.34 -6.00
CA ALA A 123 -12.86 5.78 -5.83
C ALA A 123 -11.45 6.27 -6.20
N ALA A 124 -10.42 5.59 -5.73
CA ALA A 124 -9.04 5.95 -6.04
C ALA A 124 -8.72 5.78 -7.53
N LEU A 125 -9.18 4.70 -8.16
CA LEU A 125 -9.06 4.51 -9.61
C LEU A 125 -9.77 5.61 -10.40
N ARG A 126 -10.95 6.07 -9.96
CA ARG A 126 -11.66 7.19 -10.61
C ARG A 126 -10.88 8.50 -10.51
N VAL A 127 -10.29 8.79 -9.35
CA VAL A 127 -9.60 10.06 -9.07
C VAL A 127 -8.19 10.10 -9.63
N SER A 128 -7.47 8.97 -9.58
CA SER A 128 -6.07 8.92 -10.00
C SER A 128 -5.91 9.13 -11.49
N ARG A 129 -5.02 10.07 -11.85
CA ARG A 129 -4.58 10.35 -13.23
C ARG A 129 -3.33 9.58 -13.62
N ALA A 130 -2.65 8.97 -12.64
CA ALA A 130 -1.47 8.15 -12.83
C ALA A 130 -1.80 6.66 -12.60
N PRO A 131 -0.99 5.73 -13.11
CA PRO A 131 -1.09 4.32 -12.77
C PRO A 131 -1.03 4.11 -11.26
N VAL A 132 -1.87 3.20 -10.76
CA VAL A 132 -1.86 2.80 -9.35
C VAL A 132 -1.12 1.48 -9.19
N ILE A 133 -0.72 1.16 -7.97
CA ILE A 133 -0.15 -0.14 -7.62
C ILE A 133 -1.01 -0.86 -6.58
N PHE A 134 -0.91 -2.17 -6.55
CA PHE A 134 -1.24 -3.01 -5.41
C PHE A 134 0.05 -3.67 -4.98
N SER A 135 0.68 -3.16 -3.94
CA SER A 135 2.02 -3.61 -3.51
C SER A 135 2.03 -5.07 -3.04
N HIS A 136 0.91 -5.60 -2.57
CA HIS A 136 0.75 -7.00 -2.17
C HIS A 136 -0.74 -7.39 -2.09
N SER A 137 -1.26 -7.97 -3.17
CA SER A 137 -2.65 -8.44 -3.29
C SER A 137 -2.73 -9.54 -4.35
N ASN A 138 -3.83 -10.32 -4.33
CA ASN A 138 -4.06 -11.38 -5.32
C ASN A 138 -5.42 -11.21 -5.98
N ALA A 139 -5.79 -12.11 -6.88
CA ALA A 139 -7.10 -12.11 -7.51
C ALA A 139 -8.15 -12.74 -6.59
N ARG A 140 -9.25 -12.03 -6.32
CA ARG A 140 -10.34 -12.52 -5.47
C ARG A 140 -11.04 -13.76 -6.05
N ALA A 141 -11.10 -13.85 -7.37
CA ALA A 141 -11.67 -15.02 -8.04
C ALA A 141 -10.92 -16.33 -7.73
N LEU A 142 -9.63 -16.27 -7.38
CA LEU A 142 -8.81 -17.43 -7.01
C LEU A 142 -8.89 -17.75 -5.51
N CYS A 143 -8.97 -16.72 -4.68
CA CYS A 143 -9.13 -16.87 -3.24
C CYS A 143 -10.03 -15.75 -2.72
N ASP A 144 -11.23 -16.11 -2.26
CA ASP A 144 -12.21 -15.14 -1.75
C ASP A 144 -11.79 -14.61 -0.37
N HIS A 145 -10.92 -13.58 -0.43
CA HIS A 145 -10.42 -12.86 0.73
C HIS A 145 -10.58 -11.36 0.49
N GLU A 146 -10.98 -10.61 1.52
CA GLU A 146 -11.24 -9.17 1.45
C GLU A 146 -10.01 -8.35 1.00
N ARG A 147 -8.79 -8.86 1.22
CA ARG A 147 -7.53 -8.26 0.78
C ARG A 147 -7.22 -8.50 -0.69
N ASN A 148 -7.95 -9.38 -1.36
CA ASN A 148 -7.77 -9.69 -2.77
C ASN A 148 -8.64 -8.79 -3.66
N VAL A 149 -8.19 -8.56 -4.88
CA VAL A 149 -8.74 -7.58 -5.82
C VAL A 149 -9.83 -8.24 -6.67
N PRO A 150 -11.04 -7.65 -6.74
CA PRO A 150 -12.10 -8.10 -7.66
C PRO A 150 -11.69 -7.99 -9.13
N ASP A 151 -12.22 -8.86 -9.97
CA ASP A 151 -11.86 -8.96 -11.39
C ASP A 151 -12.13 -7.69 -12.20
N ASP A 152 -13.21 -6.97 -11.90
CA ASP A 152 -13.53 -5.71 -12.55
C ASP A 152 -12.51 -4.61 -12.21
N ILE A 153 -12.03 -4.59 -10.96
CA ILE A 153 -10.97 -3.69 -10.51
C ILE A 153 -9.62 -4.09 -11.13
N LEU A 154 -9.31 -5.38 -11.25
CA LEU A 154 -8.12 -5.85 -11.98
C LEU A 154 -8.11 -5.35 -13.43
N ARG A 155 -9.25 -5.47 -14.13
CA ARG A 155 -9.38 -4.98 -15.51
C ARG A 155 -9.23 -3.46 -15.61
N GLU A 156 -9.80 -2.70 -14.65
CA GLU A 156 -9.65 -1.26 -14.60
C GLU A 156 -8.21 -0.84 -14.31
N THR A 157 -7.55 -1.53 -13.36
CA THR A 157 -6.13 -1.33 -13.06
C THR A 157 -5.26 -1.54 -14.31
N ALA A 158 -5.51 -2.62 -15.06
CA ALA A 158 -4.79 -2.88 -16.31
C ALA A 158 -5.05 -1.80 -17.37
N ARG A 159 -6.30 -1.35 -17.54
CA ARG A 159 -6.64 -0.24 -18.47
C ARG A 159 -5.90 1.05 -18.12
N LYS A 160 -5.70 1.31 -16.83
CA LYS A 160 -4.95 2.46 -16.33
C LYS A 160 -3.43 2.21 -16.23
N ARG A 161 -2.94 1.08 -16.78
CA ARG A 161 -1.52 0.71 -16.81
C ARG A 161 -0.91 0.54 -15.41
N GLY A 162 -1.74 0.23 -14.41
CA GLY A 162 -1.31 -0.11 -13.06
C GLY A 162 -0.78 -1.54 -12.97
N ILE A 163 -0.27 -1.92 -11.80
CA ILE A 163 0.30 -3.24 -11.54
C ILE A 163 -0.22 -3.81 -10.22
N VAL A 164 -0.39 -5.14 -10.19
CA VAL A 164 -0.68 -5.89 -8.97
C VAL A 164 0.50 -6.82 -8.69
N MET A 165 1.16 -6.62 -7.56
CA MET A 165 2.25 -7.48 -7.11
C MET A 165 1.68 -8.60 -6.24
N VAL A 166 1.95 -9.85 -6.65
CA VAL A 166 1.42 -11.06 -6.02
C VAL A 166 1.95 -11.19 -4.59
N CYS A 167 1.03 -11.42 -3.66
CA CYS A 167 1.33 -11.69 -2.25
C CYS A 167 1.38 -13.21 -2.01
N PHE A 168 2.49 -13.70 -1.47
CA PHE A 168 2.67 -15.13 -1.19
C PHE A 168 2.13 -15.57 0.18
N LEU A 169 1.38 -14.73 0.90
CA LEU A 169 0.71 -15.15 2.12
C LEU A 169 -0.32 -16.24 1.79
N PRO A 170 -0.19 -17.47 2.33
CA PRO A 170 -1.02 -18.60 1.91
C PRO A 170 -2.53 -18.34 1.99
N GLY A 171 -2.98 -17.61 3.02
CA GLY A 171 -4.38 -17.23 3.19
C GLY A 171 -4.93 -16.28 2.12
N PHE A 172 -4.08 -15.66 1.29
CA PHE A 172 -4.48 -14.84 0.14
C PHE A 172 -4.39 -15.61 -1.17
N VAL A 173 -3.76 -16.79 -1.17
CA VAL A 173 -3.52 -17.60 -2.36
C VAL A 173 -4.57 -18.70 -2.54
N THR A 174 -4.98 -19.37 -1.45
CA THR A 174 -5.95 -20.47 -1.51
C THR A 174 -7.03 -20.35 -0.44
N ASN A 175 -8.27 -20.74 -0.79
CA ASN A 175 -9.39 -20.77 0.15
C ASN A 175 -9.12 -21.72 1.33
N SER A 176 -8.48 -22.87 1.11
CA SER A 176 -8.17 -23.81 2.18
C SER A 176 -7.21 -23.22 3.21
N ALA A 177 -6.17 -22.48 2.78
CA ALA A 177 -5.26 -21.81 3.70
C ALA A 177 -5.96 -20.64 4.43
N ARG A 178 -6.78 -19.86 3.73
CA ARG A 178 -7.61 -18.82 4.35
C ARG A 178 -8.48 -19.38 5.47
N ASP A 179 -9.17 -20.48 5.22
CA ASP A 179 -10.08 -21.10 6.19
C ASP A 179 -9.32 -21.66 7.39
N ALA A 180 -8.14 -22.24 7.18
CA ALA A 180 -7.24 -22.68 8.25
C ALA A 180 -6.77 -21.51 9.12
N PHE A 181 -6.39 -20.37 8.52
CA PHE A 181 -6.01 -19.17 9.27
C PHE A 181 -7.17 -18.59 10.08
N ARG A 182 -8.38 -18.55 9.51
CA ARG A 182 -9.58 -18.10 10.22
C ARG A 182 -9.86 -19.00 11.42
N ALA A 183 -9.86 -20.32 11.24
CA ALA A 183 -10.06 -21.26 12.33
C ALA A 183 -9.00 -21.12 13.45
N ALA A 184 -7.73 -20.98 13.10
CA ALA A 184 -6.65 -20.76 14.07
C ALA A 184 -6.81 -19.42 14.83
N THR A 185 -7.30 -18.40 14.16
CA THR A 185 -7.56 -17.08 14.80
C THR A 185 -8.70 -17.15 15.80
N GLU A 186 -9.80 -17.83 15.45
CA GLU A 186 -10.94 -18.03 16.36
C GLU A 186 -10.55 -18.86 17.57
N GLU A 187 -9.76 -19.92 17.37
CA GLU A 187 -9.27 -20.73 18.49
C GLU A 187 -8.34 -19.95 19.42
N ARG A 188 -7.47 -19.07 18.88
CA ARG A 188 -6.65 -18.16 19.70
C ARG A 188 -7.51 -17.22 20.53
N LYS A 189 -8.57 -16.65 19.95
CA LYS A 189 -9.49 -15.79 20.70
C LYS A 189 -10.17 -16.57 21.83
N ARG A 190 -10.64 -17.77 21.55
CA ARG A 190 -11.26 -18.66 22.52
C ARG A 190 -10.32 -18.96 23.70
N LEU A 191 -9.07 -19.31 23.40
CA LEU A 191 -8.06 -19.61 24.42
C LEU A 191 -7.65 -18.38 25.26
N ALA A 192 -7.67 -17.18 24.65
CA ALA A 192 -7.35 -15.94 25.38
C ALA A 192 -8.44 -15.49 26.35
N THR A 193 -9.63 -16.11 26.34
CA THR A 193 -10.74 -15.84 27.25
C THR A 193 -10.85 -16.88 28.39
N LEU A 194 -9.97 -17.87 28.45
CA LEU A 194 -9.81 -18.85 29.51
C LEU A 194 -8.80 -18.40 30.56
#